data_c35547fab917ef87fc343f6a74e5593e
#
_entry.id   c35547fab917ef87fc343f6a74e5593e
#
_cell.length_a   1.000
_cell.length_b   1.000
_cell.length_c   1.000
_cell.angle_alpha   90.00
_cell.angle_beta   90.00
_cell.angle_gamma   90.00
#
_symmetry.space_group_name_H-M   'P 1'
#
loop_
_entity.id
_entity.type
_entity.pdbx_description
1 polymer ?
#
loop_
_entity_poly.entity_id
_entity_poly.type
_entity_poly.pdbx_seq_one_letter_code
_entity_poly.pdbx_strand_id
1 'polypeptide(L)'
;MQQSVSASATPDSPSASAAAAFSGRGAEPWWPYGWWKIMDTRIGIIPVPVFVILFALLAGFTYTGDIKGEVSMMIAVLVIGGFTCAEIGKRIPVLRSIGAGAIFATFIPSALAYYKLIPPQIEKSIIEFTKYTNFLYLFIACIIVGSILGMDRNVLVKGFLKIFVPLALGSIAAGVVGTLVGTLLGMGAHHSFFFVVLPIMAGGVGEGAIPLSIGYSEILHQPQGDVFAQILPPIMLGSLTAIILSGILNYVGKQYPSLTGEGRLQPAEHDDMDTTKEEVASETGGPMDGSTVAAARLAAITLYLLGVMCHRLFGLPAPVAMLFLAVLAKLTSAVSPHLQQGGFVVYKFFSTAVTYPLLFAIGVSLTPWDKLIAAFNIPNMITIVSTVVTLMATGALVGRLLGMYPIESAIINACHSGQGGTGDVAILTAANRMQLMPFAQIATRIGGAITVTAVIIILSRIS
;
A
#
# COMPACT_ATOMS: atom_id res chain seq x y z
N MET A 1 -39.47 -28.90 -39.66
CA MET A 1 -39.67 -28.75 -38.21
C MET A 1 -38.56 -27.90 -37.63
N GLN A 2 -38.86 -26.62 -37.41
CA GLN A 2 -37.98 -25.64 -36.79
C GLN A 2 -38.09 -25.79 -35.28
N GLN A 3 -36.98 -25.95 -34.58
CA GLN A 3 -36.91 -25.72 -33.15
C GLN A 3 -35.99 -24.52 -32.88
N SER A 4 -36.61 -23.50 -32.34
CA SER A 4 -36.02 -22.26 -31.88
C SER A 4 -35.12 -22.49 -30.67
N VAL A 5 -33.86 -22.02 -30.75
CA VAL A 5 -32.92 -21.93 -29.63
C VAL A 5 -33.24 -20.66 -28.86
N SER A 6 -33.67 -20.81 -27.62
CA SER A 6 -33.91 -19.72 -26.68
C SER A 6 -32.56 -19.17 -26.18
N ALA A 7 -32.36 -17.86 -26.27
CA ALA A 7 -31.26 -17.15 -25.71
C ALA A 7 -31.27 -17.25 -24.17
N SER A 8 -30.14 -17.65 -23.57
CA SER A 8 -29.92 -17.68 -22.15
C SER A 8 -29.68 -16.25 -21.65
N ALA A 9 -30.49 -15.83 -20.69
CA ALA A 9 -30.36 -14.57 -19.96
C ALA A 9 -29.10 -14.55 -19.12
N THR A 10 -28.39 -13.42 -19.14
CA THR A 10 -27.29 -13.09 -18.25
C THR A 10 -27.81 -12.90 -16.82
N PRO A 11 -27.06 -13.31 -15.76
CA PRO A 11 -27.52 -13.14 -14.39
C PRO A 11 -27.49 -11.65 -13.98
N ASP A 12 -28.65 -11.23 -13.47
CA ASP A 12 -28.92 -9.86 -13.01
C ASP A 12 -28.01 -9.42 -11.86
N SER A 13 -27.52 -8.20 -11.95
CA SER A 13 -26.86 -7.50 -10.85
C SER A 13 -27.83 -7.31 -9.65
N PRO A 14 -27.33 -7.30 -8.39
CA PRO A 14 -28.17 -7.14 -7.19
C PRO A 14 -29.05 -5.89 -7.18
N SER A 15 -28.71 -4.88 -7.98
CA SER A 15 -29.50 -3.66 -8.17
C SER A 15 -30.79 -3.86 -8.96
N ALA A 16 -30.81 -4.84 -9.88
CA ALA A 16 -32.00 -5.13 -10.69
C ALA A 16 -33.08 -5.89 -9.90
N SER A 17 -32.68 -6.77 -8.97
CA SER A 17 -33.61 -7.50 -8.10
C SER A 17 -34.33 -6.59 -7.09
N ALA A 18 -33.65 -5.59 -6.54
CA ALA A 18 -34.28 -4.60 -5.65
C ALA A 18 -35.24 -3.66 -6.41
N ALA A 19 -34.91 -3.32 -7.67
CA ALA A 19 -35.77 -2.51 -8.53
C ALA A 19 -37.05 -3.25 -8.95
N ALA A 20 -36.95 -4.57 -9.23
CA ALA A 20 -38.10 -5.40 -9.64
C ALA A 20 -39.16 -5.56 -8.54
N ALA A 21 -38.79 -5.50 -7.27
CA ALA A 21 -39.74 -5.59 -6.14
C ALA A 21 -40.65 -4.35 -5.99
N PHE A 22 -40.33 -3.23 -6.62
CA PHE A 22 -41.08 -1.96 -6.53
C PHE A 22 -41.77 -1.54 -7.84
N SER A 23 -41.67 -2.30 -8.95
CA SER A 23 -42.19 -1.92 -10.27
C SER A 23 -43.71 -2.10 -10.42
N GLY A 24 -44.48 -1.62 -9.50
CA GLY A 24 -45.94 -1.80 -9.49
C GLY A 24 -46.82 -0.53 -9.47
N ARG A 25 -46.33 0.67 -9.76
CA ARG A 25 -47.19 1.88 -9.90
C ARG A 25 -46.44 3.05 -10.54
N GLY A 26 -47.16 3.77 -11.41
CA GLY A 26 -46.74 4.88 -12.25
C GLY A 26 -45.70 5.87 -11.71
N ALA A 27 -45.09 6.65 -12.58
CA ALA A 27 -43.98 7.59 -12.42
C ALA A 27 -43.28 7.51 -11.06
N GLU A 28 -42.22 6.73 -10.94
CA GLU A 28 -41.53 6.50 -9.66
C GLU A 28 -41.18 7.83 -8.99
N PRO A 29 -41.61 8.07 -7.74
CA PRO A 29 -41.29 9.30 -7.05
C PRO A 29 -39.77 9.43 -6.95
N TRP A 30 -39.24 10.68 -7.17
CA TRP A 30 -37.81 10.98 -6.99
C TRP A 30 -37.24 10.41 -5.67
N TRP A 31 -38.01 10.41 -4.60
CA TRP A 31 -37.74 9.76 -3.34
C TRP A 31 -38.32 8.33 -3.33
N PRO A 32 -37.52 7.26 -3.00
CA PRO A 32 -36.14 7.26 -2.50
C PRO A 32 -35.06 7.17 -3.57
N TYR A 33 -35.34 6.86 -4.84
CA TYR A 33 -34.34 6.53 -5.86
C TYR A 33 -33.36 7.66 -6.15
N GLY A 34 -33.83 8.90 -6.31
CA GLY A 34 -32.94 10.04 -6.50
C GLY A 34 -32.03 10.27 -5.28
N TRP A 35 -32.54 10.03 -4.08
CA TRP A 35 -31.76 10.11 -2.86
C TRP A 35 -30.71 9.00 -2.77
N TRP A 36 -31.05 7.77 -3.09
CA TRP A 36 -30.10 6.65 -3.09
C TRP A 36 -28.95 6.90 -4.06
N LYS A 37 -29.22 7.44 -5.26
CA LYS A 37 -28.19 7.82 -6.21
C LYS A 37 -27.23 8.87 -5.63
N ILE A 38 -27.73 9.83 -4.86
CA ILE A 38 -26.89 10.81 -4.14
C ILE A 38 -26.11 10.12 -3.01
N MET A 39 -26.73 9.21 -2.27
CA MET A 39 -26.08 8.43 -1.20
C MET A 39 -25.00 7.49 -1.74
N ASP A 40 -25.16 6.96 -2.96
CA ASP A 40 -24.16 6.12 -3.62
C ASP A 40 -22.99 6.92 -4.18
N THR A 41 -23.16 8.24 -4.38
CA THR A 41 -22.05 9.12 -4.76
C THR A 41 -21.16 9.36 -3.56
N ARG A 42 -19.82 9.13 -3.72
CA ARG A 42 -18.87 9.11 -2.60
C ARG A 42 -17.71 10.07 -2.81
N ILE A 43 -17.21 10.63 -1.70
CA ILE A 43 -15.92 11.30 -1.58
C ILE A 43 -15.00 10.33 -0.82
N GLY A 44 -14.08 9.72 -1.53
CA GLY A 44 -13.34 8.57 -1.00
C GLY A 44 -14.26 7.38 -0.73
N ILE A 45 -14.51 7.07 0.54
CA ILE A 45 -15.46 6.04 0.97
C ILE A 45 -16.75 6.62 1.53
N ILE A 46 -16.84 7.94 1.71
CA ILE A 46 -17.91 8.61 2.45
C ILE A 46 -19.01 9.02 1.47
N PRO A 47 -20.29 8.65 1.69
CA PRO A 47 -21.42 9.17 0.93
C PRO A 47 -21.47 10.70 1.01
N VAL A 48 -21.73 11.37 -0.11
CA VAL A 48 -21.74 12.84 -0.17
C VAL A 48 -22.64 13.51 0.89
N PRO A 49 -23.88 13.07 1.15
CA PRO A 49 -24.70 13.68 2.18
C PRO A 49 -24.10 13.54 3.58
N VAL A 50 -23.51 12.37 3.89
CA VAL A 50 -22.82 12.14 5.17
C VAL A 50 -21.59 13.05 5.29
N PHE A 51 -20.83 13.20 4.19
CA PHE A 51 -19.68 14.10 4.15
C PHE A 51 -20.08 15.55 4.44
N VAL A 52 -21.13 16.04 3.80
CA VAL A 52 -21.60 17.43 3.97
C VAL A 52 -22.09 17.68 5.42
N ILE A 53 -22.88 16.76 5.97
CA ILE A 53 -23.36 16.87 7.35
C ILE A 53 -22.18 16.84 8.32
N LEU A 54 -21.27 15.89 8.16
CA LEU A 54 -20.11 15.73 9.04
C LEU A 54 -19.19 16.94 8.97
N PHE A 55 -18.95 17.46 7.77
CA PHE A 55 -18.16 18.68 7.56
C PHE A 55 -18.81 19.90 8.23
N ALA A 56 -20.14 20.08 8.08
CA ALA A 56 -20.86 21.18 8.70
C ALA A 56 -20.84 21.09 10.24
N LEU A 57 -20.99 19.89 10.81
CA LEU A 57 -20.87 19.67 12.25
C LEU A 57 -19.46 20.00 12.76
N LEU A 58 -18.42 19.53 12.07
CA LEU A 58 -17.03 19.84 12.45
C LEU A 58 -16.72 21.34 12.36
N ALA A 59 -17.23 22.03 11.34
CA ALA A 59 -17.12 23.49 11.22
C ALA A 59 -17.83 24.20 12.38
N GLY A 60 -19.04 23.73 12.75
CA GLY A 60 -19.79 24.26 13.91
C GLY A 60 -19.02 24.06 15.22
N PHE A 61 -18.52 22.85 15.50
CA PHE A 61 -17.71 22.56 16.69
C PHE A 61 -16.38 23.34 16.71
N THR A 62 -15.79 23.59 15.55
CA THR A 62 -14.59 24.44 15.44
C THR A 62 -14.93 25.87 15.84
N TYR A 63 -16.06 26.40 15.34
CA TYR A 63 -16.51 27.76 15.64
C TYR A 63 -16.86 27.94 17.13
N THR A 64 -17.51 26.98 17.77
CA THR A 64 -17.86 27.02 19.20
C THR A 64 -16.68 26.71 20.12
N GLY A 65 -15.57 26.20 19.58
CA GLY A 65 -14.41 25.81 20.38
C GLY A 65 -14.55 24.47 21.10
N ASP A 66 -15.56 23.67 20.77
CA ASP A 66 -15.91 22.41 21.45
C ASP A 66 -15.24 21.16 20.85
N ILE A 67 -14.19 21.33 20.05
CA ILE A 67 -13.43 20.19 19.53
C ILE A 67 -12.63 19.54 20.66
N LYS A 68 -13.04 18.33 21.02
CA LYS A 68 -12.40 17.51 22.05
C LYS A 68 -11.63 16.37 21.42
N GLY A 69 -10.58 15.90 22.12
CA GLY A 69 -9.77 14.72 21.73
C GLY A 69 -10.51 13.38 21.85
N GLU A 70 -11.85 13.36 21.82
CA GLU A 70 -12.65 12.15 21.86
C GLU A 70 -12.47 11.33 20.57
N VAL A 71 -12.49 9.99 20.71
CA VAL A 71 -12.22 9.07 19.60
C VAL A 71 -13.13 9.32 18.39
N SER A 72 -14.45 9.49 18.63
CA SER A 72 -15.43 9.72 17.56
C SER A 72 -15.18 11.03 16.82
N MET A 73 -14.91 12.11 17.56
CA MET A 73 -14.61 13.43 17.00
C MET A 73 -13.30 13.38 16.18
N MET A 74 -12.28 12.75 16.71
CA MET A 74 -10.99 12.63 16.02
C MET A 74 -11.06 11.76 14.77
N ILE A 75 -11.78 10.64 14.81
CA ILE A 75 -12.03 9.84 13.60
C ILE A 75 -12.75 10.69 12.54
N ALA A 76 -13.76 11.46 12.91
CA ALA A 76 -14.47 12.34 11.99
C ALA A 76 -13.55 13.39 11.35
N VAL A 77 -12.73 14.08 12.14
CA VAL A 77 -11.75 15.06 11.64
C VAL A 77 -10.76 14.42 10.68
N LEU A 78 -10.16 13.27 11.08
CA LEU A 78 -9.15 12.58 10.30
C LEU A 78 -9.72 11.99 9.00
N VAL A 79 -10.95 11.49 9.04
CA VAL A 79 -11.65 10.91 7.88
C VAL A 79 -12.00 12.01 6.86
N ILE A 80 -12.59 13.12 7.30
CA ILE A 80 -12.90 14.24 6.42
C ILE A 80 -11.61 14.84 5.83
N GLY A 81 -10.62 15.15 6.66
CA GLY A 81 -9.35 15.72 6.21
C GLY A 81 -8.61 14.77 5.27
N GLY A 82 -8.43 13.50 5.67
CA GLY A 82 -7.68 12.51 4.92
C GLY A 82 -8.28 12.20 3.54
N PHE A 83 -9.59 11.95 3.47
CA PHE A 83 -10.24 11.66 2.19
C PHE A 83 -10.36 12.91 1.30
N THR A 84 -10.56 14.10 1.86
CA THR A 84 -10.56 15.34 1.07
C THR A 84 -9.21 15.56 0.40
N CYS A 85 -8.12 15.48 1.16
CA CYS A 85 -6.76 15.62 0.61
C CYS A 85 -6.45 14.52 -0.42
N ALA A 86 -6.83 13.27 -0.14
CA ALA A 86 -6.62 12.17 -1.07
C ALA A 86 -7.40 12.34 -2.38
N GLU A 87 -8.65 12.79 -2.32
CA GLU A 87 -9.47 13.04 -3.51
C GLU A 87 -8.94 14.19 -4.38
N ILE A 88 -8.39 15.24 -3.76
CA ILE A 88 -7.70 16.30 -4.50
C ILE A 88 -6.55 15.70 -5.32
N GLY A 89 -5.70 14.86 -4.69
CA GLY A 89 -4.60 14.20 -5.39
C GLY A 89 -5.06 13.26 -6.52
N LYS A 90 -6.13 12.48 -6.29
CA LYS A 90 -6.67 11.54 -7.29
C LYS A 90 -7.31 12.22 -8.50
N ARG A 91 -7.76 13.48 -8.37
CA ARG A 91 -8.38 14.22 -9.47
C ARG A 91 -7.39 14.89 -10.42
N ILE A 92 -6.11 14.97 -10.05
CA ILE A 92 -5.07 15.51 -10.93
C ILE A 92 -4.63 14.41 -11.91
N PRO A 93 -4.86 14.57 -13.24
CA PRO A 93 -4.74 13.48 -14.21
C PRO A 93 -3.38 12.76 -14.23
N VAL A 94 -2.27 13.50 -14.15
CA VAL A 94 -0.92 12.94 -14.16
C VAL A 94 -0.58 12.29 -12.81
N LEU A 95 -0.97 12.93 -11.72
CA LEU A 95 -0.63 12.49 -10.37
C LEU A 95 -1.49 11.31 -9.88
N ARG A 96 -2.67 11.11 -10.46
CA ARG A 96 -3.61 10.04 -10.08
C ARG A 96 -2.97 8.65 -10.12
N SER A 97 -2.17 8.38 -11.14
CA SER A 97 -1.54 7.07 -11.37
C SER A 97 -0.33 6.78 -10.47
N ILE A 98 0.18 7.79 -9.76
CA ILE A 98 1.40 7.69 -8.96
C ILE A 98 1.15 7.65 -7.44
N GLY A 99 -0.08 7.34 -7.03
CA GLY A 99 -0.42 7.32 -5.61
C GLY A 99 -0.57 8.71 -4.98
N ALA A 100 -0.91 9.73 -5.78
CA ALA A 100 -1.09 11.11 -5.33
C ALA A 100 -2.06 11.25 -4.14
N GLY A 101 -3.01 10.33 -3.98
CA GLY A 101 -3.86 10.31 -2.80
C GLY A 101 -3.07 10.25 -1.49
N ALA A 102 -2.04 9.42 -1.40
CA ALA A 102 -1.20 9.31 -0.20
C ALA A 102 -0.28 10.53 -0.03
N ILE A 103 0.29 11.04 -1.15
CA ILE A 103 1.11 12.26 -1.14
C ILE A 103 0.29 13.43 -0.58
N PHE A 104 -0.87 13.69 -1.17
CA PHE A 104 -1.71 14.81 -0.77
C PHE A 104 -2.29 14.65 0.63
N ALA A 105 -2.64 13.42 1.04
CA ALA A 105 -3.10 13.14 2.40
C ALA A 105 -2.02 13.37 3.47
N THR A 106 -0.73 13.43 3.09
CA THR A 106 0.38 13.73 4.02
C THR A 106 0.89 15.16 3.85
N PHE A 107 1.10 15.61 2.60
CA PHE A 107 1.73 16.91 2.32
C PHE A 107 0.82 18.09 2.60
N ILE A 108 -0.47 18.00 2.21
CA ILE A 108 -1.40 19.10 2.46
C ILE A 108 -1.55 19.36 3.97
N PRO A 109 -1.85 18.38 4.83
CA PRO A 109 -1.97 18.65 6.26
C PRO A 109 -0.66 19.10 6.90
N SER A 110 0.51 18.60 6.45
CA SER A 110 1.82 19.09 6.91
C SER A 110 2.02 20.57 6.54
N ALA A 111 1.69 20.97 5.30
CA ALA A 111 1.73 22.37 4.89
C ALA A 111 0.75 23.24 5.70
N LEU A 112 -0.50 22.78 5.86
CA LEU A 112 -1.53 23.51 6.62
C LEU A 112 -1.11 23.72 8.08
N ALA A 113 -0.49 22.73 8.70
CA ALA A 113 0.06 22.84 10.06
C ALA A 113 1.24 23.84 10.11
N TYR A 114 2.18 23.74 9.17
CA TYR A 114 3.34 24.63 9.09
C TYR A 114 2.95 26.11 8.91
N TYR A 115 2.00 26.39 8.01
CA TYR A 115 1.49 27.74 7.77
C TYR A 115 0.41 28.18 8.77
N LYS A 116 0.13 27.35 9.83
CA LYS A 116 -0.87 27.65 10.87
C LYS A 116 -2.28 27.91 10.32
N LEU A 117 -2.65 27.19 9.26
CA LEU A 117 -3.97 27.26 8.65
C LEU A 117 -4.98 26.32 9.30
N ILE A 118 -4.51 25.35 10.09
CA ILE A 118 -5.35 24.50 10.94
C ILE A 118 -5.62 25.24 12.26
N PRO A 119 -6.87 25.32 12.73
CA PRO A 119 -7.18 25.87 14.05
C PRO A 119 -6.34 25.18 15.14
N PRO A 120 -5.70 25.93 16.07
CA PRO A 120 -4.78 25.37 17.06
C PRO A 120 -5.39 24.28 17.94
N GLN A 121 -6.71 24.33 18.19
CA GLN A 121 -7.42 23.33 18.97
C GLN A 121 -7.48 21.98 18.22
N ILE A 122 -7.77 22.00 16.90
CA ILE A 122 -7.80 20.81 16.06
C ILE A 122 -6.42 20.19 15.98
N GLU A 123 -5.39 21.00 15.70
CA GLU A 123 -4.00 20.56 15.61
C GLU A 123 -3.57 19.86 16.91
N LYS A 124 -3.79 20.50 18.06
CA LYS A 124 -3.48 19.95 19.38
C LYS A 124 -4.22 18.62 19.62
N SER A 125 -5.53 18.56 19.32
CA SER A 125 -6.33 17.35 19.52
C SER A 125 -5.86 16.20 18.63
N ILE A 126 -5.47 16.46 17.37
CA ILE A 126 -4.90 15.43 16.46
C ILE A 126 -3.57 14.90 17.02
N ILE A 127 -2.68 15.79 17.47
CA ILE A 127 -1.37 15.42 18.04
C ILE A 127 -1.57 14.55 19.28
N GLU A 128 -2.42 14.96 20.20
CA GLU A 128 -2.74 14.22 21.42
C GLU A 128 -3.35 12.87 21.12
N PHE A 129 -4.36 12.82 20.24
CA PHE A 129 -5.00 11.57 19.81
C PHE A 129 -3.99 10.60 19.20
N THR A 130 -3.17 11.06 18.26
CA THR A 130 -2.16 10.22 17.59
C THR A 130 -1.16 9.65 18.60
N LYS A 131 -0.73 10.45 19.57
CA LYS A 131 0.23 10.06 20.62
C LYS A 131 -0.37 9.08 21.63
N TYR A 132 -1.58 9.36 22.14
CA TYR A 132 -2.15 8.55 23.23
C TYR A 132 -2.77 7.24 22.75
N THR A 133 -3.36 7.21 21.56
CA THR A 133 -4.00 5.99 21.07
C THR A 133 -3.04 4.98 20.47
N ASN A 134 -1.80 5.39 20.14
CA ASN A 134 -0.86 4.57 19.38
C ASN A 134 -1.51 3.93 18.14
N PHE A 135 -2.45 4.65 17.51
CA PHE A 135 -3.27 4.15 16.41
C PHE A 135 -2.44 3.65 15.22
N LEU A 136 -1.25 4.22 15.06
CA LEU A 136 -0.28 3.82 14.06
C LEU A 136 0.13 2.34 14.21
N TYR A 137 0.40 1.88 15.42
CA TYR A 137 0.81 0.48 15.65
C TYR A 137 -0.33 -0.51 15.43
N LEU A 138 -1.56 -0.13 15.76
CA LEU A 138 -2.74 -0.93 15.41
C LEU A 138 -2.90 -1.06 13.90
N PHE A 139 -2.72 0.05 13.18
CA PHE A 139 -2.75 0.06 11.71
C PHE A 139 -1.69 -0.89 11.13
N ILE A 140 -0.44 -0.77 11.59
CA ILE A 140 0.67 -1.62 11.13
C ILE A 140 0.36 -3.10 11.38
N ALA A 141 -0.12 -3.45 12.57
CA ALA A 141 -0.48 -4.82 12.89
C ALA A 141 -1.54 -5.37 11.93
N CYS A 142 -2.62 -4.62 11.68
CA CYS A 142 -3.69 -5.04 10.79
C CYS A 142 -3.25 -5.12 9.32
N ILE A 143 -2.41 -4.18 8.87
CA ILE A 143 -1.89 -4.16 7.50
C ILE A 143 -0.89 -5.31 7.27
N ILE A 144 0.15 -5.41 8.08
CA ILE A 144 1.23 -6.40 7.86
C ILE A 144 0.68 -7.82 8.03
N VAL A 145 0.08 -8.10 9.17
CA VAL A 145 -0.42 -9.47 9.45
C VAL A 145 -1.55 -9.84 8.49
N GLY A 146 -2.50 -8.93 8.28
CA GLY A 146 -3.63 -9.18 7.36
C GLY A 146 -3.18 -9.39 5.92
N SER A 147 -2.17 -8.66 5.45
CA SER A 147 -1.62 -8.83 4.10
C SER A 147 -0.92 -10.18 3.92
N ILE A 148 -0.08 -10.58 4.87
CA ILE A 148 0.67 -11.84 4.81
C ILE A 148 -0.26 -13.04 4.93
N LEU A 149 -1.19 -13.03 5.89
CA LEU A 149 -2.14 -14.13 6.06
C LEU A 149 -3.08 -14.25 4.87
N GLY A 150 -3.45 -13.13 4.23
CA GLY A 150 -4.31 -13.08 3.04
C GLY A 150 -3.67 -13.53 1.74
N MET A 151 -2.34 -13.76 1.67
CA MET A 151 -1.66 -14.25 0.47
C MET A 151 -1.93 -15.73 0.25
N ASP A 152 -1.89 -16.18 -1.02
CA ASP A 152 -1.91 -17.62 -1.33
C ASP A 152 -0.58 -18.29 -0.93
N ARG A 153 -0.67 -19.38 -0.16
CA ARG A 153 0.50 -20.13 0.29
C ARG A 153 1.20 -20.88 -0.84
N ASN A 154 0.45 -21.39 -1.82
CA ASN A 154 1.02 -22.17 -2.91
C ASN A 154 1.82 -21.25 -3.86
N VAL A 155 1.25 -20.08 -4.18
CA VAL A 155 1.95 -19.04 -4.94
C VAL A 155 3.20 -18.60 -4.19
N LEU A 156 3.12 -18.45 -2.87
CA LEU A 156 4.26 -18.10 -2.03
C LEU A 156 5.37 -19.17 -2.09
N VAL A 157 5.03 -20.44 -1.93
CA VAL A 157 6.03 -21.53 -1.87
C VAL A 157 6.59 -21.86 -3.26
N LYS A 158 5.75 -22.00 -4.29
CA LYS A 158 6.17 -22.36 -5.65
C LYS A 158 6.88 -21.20 -6.38
N GLY A 159 6.35 -19.98 -6.22
CA GLY A 159 6.91 -18.77 -6.84
C GLY A 159 8.14 -18.22 -6.13
N PHE A 160 8.37 -18.65 -4.87
CA PHE A 160 9.36 -18.04 -4.00
C PHE A 160 10.75 -17.99 -4.63
N LEU A 161 11.31 -19.12 -5.01
CA LEU A 161 12.67 -19.15 -5.56
C LEU A 161 12.80 -18.41 -6.90
N LYS A 162 11.83 -18.59 -7.80
CA LYS A 162 11.86 -17.99 -9.14
C LYS A 162 11.73 -16.47 -9.11
N ILE A 163 10.88 -15.95 -8.19
CA ILE A 163 10.67 -14.50 -8.04
C ILE A 163 11.69 -13.89 -7.09
N PHE A 164 12.02 -14.61 -6.02
CA PHE A 164 12.89 -14.10 -4.98
C PHE A 164 14.34 -13.94 -5.43
N VAL A 165 14.87 -14.83 -6.28
CA VAL A 165 16.25 -14.72 -6.78
C VAL A 165 16.46 -13.45 -7.61
N PRO A 166 15.66 -13.15 -8.67
CA PRO A 166 15.76 -11.89 -9.39
C PRO A 166 15.55 -10.67 -8.49
N LEU A 167 14.62 -10.77 -7.54
CA LEU A 167 14.30 -9.70 -6.60
C LEU A 167 15.48 -9.41 -5.67
N ALA A 168 16.06 -10.44 -5.05
CA ALA A 168 17.17 -10.29 -4.11
C ALA A 168 18.42 -9.75 -4.82
N LEU A 169 18.78 -10.32 -5.97
CA LEU A 169 19.92 -9.84 -6.77
C LEU A 169 19.67 -8.42 -7.28
N GLY A 170 18.44 -8.12 -7.70
CA GLY A 170 18.03 -6.78 -8.12
C GLY A 170 18.15 -5.78 -6.98
N SER A 171 17.70 -6.15 -5.78
CA SER A 171 17.78 -5.29 -4.58
C SER A 171 19.25 -5.02 -4.19
N ILE A 172 20.09 -6.04 -4.22
CA ILE A 172 21.53 -5.88 -3.94
C ILE A 172 22.19 -4.97 -4.99
N ALA A 173 21.97 -5.23 -6.28
CA ALA A 173 22.51 -4.41 -7.35
C ALA A 173 22.02 -2.96 -7.27
N ALA A 174 20.72 -2.76 -7.07
CA ALA A 174 20.12 -1.43 -6.89
C ALA A 174 20.66 -0.73 -5.63
N GLY A 175 20.87 -1.49 -4.54
CA GLY A 175 21.54 -1.02 -3.32
C GLY A 175 22.92 -0.47 -3.58
N VAL A 176 23.75 -1.22 -4.31
CA VAL A 176 25.12 -0.81 -4.64
C VAL A 176 25.14 0.36 -5.64
N VAL A 177 24.44 0.24 -6.77
CA VAL A 177 24.49 1.26 -7.84
C VAL A 177 23.82 2.56 -7.38
N GLY A 178 22.64 2.48 -6.74
CA GLY A 178 21.95 3.67 -6.23
C GLY A 178 22.79 4.41 -5.19
N THR A 179 23.40 3.68 -4.25
CA THR A 179 24.29 4.28 -3.23
C THR A 179 25.52 4.90 -3.86
N LEU A 180 26.12 4.25 -4.84
CA LEU A 180 27.27 4.79 -5.56
C LEU A 180 26.91 6.10 -6.27
N VAL A 181 25.80 6.11 -7.01
CA VAL A 181 25.32 7.30 -7.72
C VAL A 181 25.03 8.44 -6.73
N GLY A 182 24.31 8.17 -5.64
CA GLY A 182 24.01 9.20 -4.64
C GLY A 182 25.28 9.73 -3.96
N THR A 183 26.27 8.87 -3.70
CA THR A 183 27.55 9.27 -3.16
C THR A 183 28.34 10.16 -4.12
N LEU A 184 28.37 9.81 -5.41
CA LEU A 184 29.02 10.62 -6.45
C LEU A 184 28.36 11.99 -6.64
N LEU A 185 27.04 12.07 -6.37
CA LEU A 185 26.29 13.32 -6.39
C LEU A 185 26.43 14.15 -5.09
N GLY A 186 27.29 13.73 -4.15
CA GLY A 186 27.61 14.48 -2.94
C GLY A 186 26.67 14.27 -1.75
N MET A 187 25.71 13.32 -1.82
CA MET A 187 24.79 13.05 -0.70
C MET A 187 25.44 12.22 0.43
N GLY A 188 26.58 11.61 0.20
CA GLY A 188 27.22 10.69 1.12
C GLY A 188 26.60 9.27 1.10
N ALA A 189 27.44 8.25 1.35
CA ALA A 189 27.03 6.84 1.23
C ALA A 189 25.94 6.46 2.25
N HIS A 190 26.06 6.88 3.51
CA HIS A 190 25.11 6.57 4.56
C HIS A 190 23.71 7.14 4.25
N HIS A 191 23.62 8.42 3.88
CA HIS A 191 22.32 9.03 3.56
C HIS A 191 21.71 8.41 2.29
N SER A 192 22.51 8.25 1.23
CA SER A 192 22.04 7.64 -0.03
C SER A 192 21.50 6.23 0.21
N PHE A 193 22.19 5.39 0.98
CA PHE A 193 21.81 4.02 1.23
C PHE A 193 20.56 3.91 2.11
N PHE A 194 20.59 4.50 3.31
CA PHE A 194 19.54 4.32 4.32
C PHE A 194 18.32 5.20 4.09
N PHE A 195 18.46 6.41 3.56
CA PHE A 195 17.34 7.35 3.45
C PHE A 195 16.77 7.51 2.04
N VAL A 196 17.47 7.01 1.01
CA VAL A 196 16.98 7.09 -0.38
C VAL A 196 16.79 5.70 -0.98
N VAL A 197 17.86 4.92 -1.09
CA VAL A 197 17.88 3.69 -1.89
C VAL A 197 17.07 2.57 -1.25
N LEU A 198 17.31 2.26 0.02
CA LEU A 198 16.61 1.18 0.72
C LEU A 198 15.12 1.47 0.98
N PRO A 199 14.71 2.70 1.33
CA PRO A 199 13.30 3.04 1.45
C PRO A 199 12.50 2.77 0.17
N ILE A 200 13.06 2.99 -1.01
CA ILE A 200 12.40 2.70 -2.30
C ILE A 200 11.94 1.23 -2.37
N MET A 201 12.72 0.31 -1.82
CA MET A 201 12.48 -1.14 -1.85
C MET A 201 11.75 -1.65 -0.59
N ALA A 202 11.19 -0.76 0.22
CA ALA A 202 10.54 -1.13 1.49
C ALA A 202 9.09 -1.60 1.36
N GLY A 203 8.52 -1.66 0.16
CA GLY A 203 7.15 -2.15 -0.05
C GLY A 203 6.06 -1.09 0.13
N GLY A 204 6.39 0.19 0.06
CA GLY A 204 5.43 1.30 0.05
C GLY A 204 5.25 2.03 1.37
N VAL A 205 4.15 2.78 1.51
CA VAL A 205 3.94 3.67 2.65
C VAL A 205 3.53 2.88 3.90
N GLY A 206 2.47 2.08 3.80
CA GLY A 206 1.90 1.38 4.96
C GLY A 206 2.75 0.21 5.43
N GLU A 207 3.23 -0.60 4.51
CA GLU A 207 4.01 -1.81 4.78
C GLU A 207 5.52 -1.53 4.94
N GLY A 208 6.00 -0.39 4.42
CA GLY A 208 7.40 0.00 4.36
C GLY A 208 7.76 1.27 5.13
N ALA A 209 7.35 2.45 4.64
CA ALA A 209 7.79 3.74 5.20
C ALA A 209 7.48 3.87 6.70
N ILE A 210 6.29 3.46 7.10
CA ILE A 210 5.86 3.58 8.50
C ILE A 210 6.70 2.66 9.41
N PRO A 211 6.81 1.34 9.17
CA PRO A 211 7.67 0.47 9.98
C PRO A 211 9.14 0.89 9.97
N LEU A 212 9.63 1.31 8.79
CA LEU A 212 11.02 1.75 8.64
C LEU A 212 11.30 3.02 9.46
N SER A 213 10.38 4.00 9.42
CA SER A 213 10.52 5.23 10.21
C SER A 213 10.55 4.98 11.72
N ILE A 214 9.79 4.00 12.19
CA ILE A 214 9.79 3.59 13.60
C ILE A 214 11.12 2.96 13.95
N GLY A 215 11.58 1.96 13.18
CA GLY A 215 12.84 1.29 13.44
C GLY A 215 14.04 2.25 13.41
N TYR A 216 14.06 3.16 12.45
CA TYR A 216 15.12 4.19 12.38
C TYR A 216 15.03 5.18 13.54
N SER A 217 13.83 5.61 13.92
CA SER A 217 13.62 6.50 15.06
C SER A 217 14.18 5.91 16.36
N GLU A 218 13.94 4.63 16.59
CA GLU A 218 14.43 3.91 17.77
C GLU A 218 15.97 3.79 17.78
N ILE A 219 16.58 3.48 16.62
CA ILE A 219 18.02 3.27 16.50
C ILE A 219 18.80 4.59 16.50
N LEU A 220 18.32 5.59 15.74
CA LEU A 220 19.01 6.86 15.55
C LEU A 220 18.68 7.88 16.65
N HIS A 221 17.75 7.55 17.55
CA HIS A 221 17.23 8.46 18.58
C HIS A 221 16.72 9.80 18.01
N GLN A 222 16.10 9.75 16.81
CA GLN A 222 15.52 10.89 16.11
C GLN A 222 13.99 10.85 16.17
N PRO A 223 13.29 12.00 16.12
CA PRO A 223 11.84 12.02 16.01
C PRO A 223 11.36 11.24 14.78
N GLN A 224 10.39 10.34 14.96
CA GLN A 224 9.86 9.49 13.88
C GLN A 224 9.39 10.31 12.67
N GLY A 225 8.78 11.49 12.92
CA GLY A 225 8.32 12.37 11.86
C GLY A 225 9.44 12.90 10.97
N ASP A 226 10.59 13.20 11.55
CA ASP A 226 11.78 13.67 10.83
C ASP A 226 12.31 12.57 9.89
N VAL A 227 12.36 11.35 10.37
CA VAL A 227 12.76 10.18 9.59
C VAL A 227 11.73 9.90 8.50
N PHE A 228 10.44 9.89 8.84
CA PHE A 228 9.37 9.66 7.89
C PHE A 228 9.37 10.69 6.75
N ALA A 229 9.57 11.98 7.07
CA ALA A 229 9.65 13.06 6.09
C ALA A 229 10.82 12.88 5.09
N GLN A 230 11.92 12.27 5.53
CA GLN A 230 13.08 12.01 4.66
C GLN A 230 12.87 10.80 3.75
N ILE A 231 12.25 9.71 4.24
CA ILE A 231 12.11 8.46 3.48
C ILE A 231 10.87 8.42 2.58
N LEU A 232 9.83 9.19 2.89
CA LEU A 232 8.57 9.18 2.13
C LEU A 232 8.74 9.64 0.68
N PRO A 233 9.38 10.78 0.37
CA PRO A 233 9.55 11.24 -1.01
C PRO A 233 10.30 10.25 -1.91
N PRO A 234 11.43 9.63 -1.51
CA PRO A 234 12.07 8.58 -2.29
C PRO A 234 11.15 7.40 -2.63
N ILE A 235 10.33 6.93 -1.69
CA ILE A 235 9.37 5.85 -1.92
C ILE A 235 8.34 6.25 -2.98
N MET A 236 7.79 7.47 -2.86
CA MET A 236 6.80 7.99 -3.80
C MET A 236 7.36 8.15 -5.22
N LEU A 237 8.53 8.76 -5.32
CA LEU A 237 9.21 9.00 -6.60
C LEU A 237 9.76 7.71 -7.22
N GLY A 238 10.17 6.74 -6.40
CA GLY A 238 10.56 5.40 -6.83
C GLY A 238 9.39 4.69 -7.53
N SER A 239 8.23 4.71 -6.91
CA SER A 239 7.00 4.14 -7.50
C SER A 239 6.61 4.84 -8.81
N LEU A 240 6.67 6.17 -8.87
CA LEU A 240 6.43 6.92 -10.10
C LEU A 240 7.39 6.48 -11.22
N THR A 241 8.68 6.39 -10.90
CA THR A 241 9.70 5.95 -11.85
C THR A 241 9.40 4.53 -12.35
N ALA A 242 9.00 3.61 -11.47
CA ALA A 242 8.61 2.25 -11.83
C ALA A 242 7.40 2.21 -12.77
N ILE A 243 6.38 3.04 -12.55
CA ILE A 243 5.19 3.14 -13.41
C ILE A 243 5.61 3.59 -14.82
N ILE A 244 6.40 4.67 -14.92
CA ILE A 244 6.87 5.21 -16.21
C ILE A 244 7.69 4.17 -16.97
N LEU A 245 8.68 3.56 -16.30
CA LEU A 245 9.56 2.57 -16.92
C LEU A 245 8.78 1.29 -17.32
N SER A 246 7.80 0.87 -16.56
CA SER A 246 6.95 -0.28 -16.91
C SER A 246 6.06 0.00 -18.12
N GLY A 247 5.59 1.23 -18.28
CA GLY A 247 4.93 1.70 -19.50
C GLY A 247 5.85 1.66 -20.71
N ILE A 248 7.12 2.08 -20.54
CA ILE A 248 8.15 1.99 -21.60
C ILE A 248 8.44 0.52 -21.96
N LEU A 249 8.58 -0.37 -20.96
CA LEU A 249 8.78 -1.80 -21.21
C LEU A 249 7.60 -2.45 -21.94
N ASN A 250 6.36 -2.02 -21.68
CA ASN A 250 5.21 -2.47 -22.46
C ASN A 250 5.32 -2.09 -23.94
N TYR A 251 5.78 -0.87 -24.24
CA TYR A 251 6.05 -0.43 -25.61
C TYR A 251 7.16 -1.26 -26.26
N VAL A 252 8.27 -1.50 -25.54
CA VAL A 252 9.37 -2.36 -26.00
C VAL A 252 8.89 -3.79 -26.27
N GLY A 253 8.06 -4.37 -25.40
CA GLY A 253 7.49 -5.71 -25.58
C GLY A 253 6.63 -5.84 -26.83
N LYS A 254 5.88 -4.79 -27.22
CA LYS A 254 5.14 -4.78 -28.48
C LYS A 254 6.04 -4.78 -29.71
N GLN A 255 7.22 -4.15 -29.63
CA GLN A 255 8.20 -4.15 -30.72
C GLN A 255 9.02 -5.44 -30.78
N TYR A 256 9.30 -6.06 -29.64
CA TYR A 256 10.12 -7.27 -29.52
C TYR A 256 9.35 -8.38 -28.78
N PRO A 257 8.41 -9.09 -29.46
CA PRO A 257 7.58 -10.12 -28.83
C PRO A 257 8.36 -11.28 -28.19
N SER A 258 9.59 -11.52 -28.63
CA SER A 258 10.46 -12.55 -28.05
C SER A 258 10.91 -12.27 -26.62
N LEU A 259 10.79 -11.01 -26.15
CA LEU A 259 11.22 -10.59 -24.81
C LEU A 259 10.05 -10.61 -23.81
N THR A 260 8.83 -10.87 -24.25
CA THR A 260 7.62 -10.79 -23.41
C THR A 260 6.75 -12.01 -23.55
N GLY A 261 6.14 -12.43 -22.44
CA GLY A 261 5.09 -13.45 -22.39
C GLY A 261 3.67 -12.87 -22.33
N GLU A 262 3.51 -11.54 -22.52
CA GLU A 262 2.23 -10.82 -22.44
C GLU A 262 1.46 -11.07 -21.13
N GLY A 263 2.21 -11.14 -20.02
CA GLY A 263 1.68 -11.39 -18.69
C GLY A 263 1.90 -12.83 -18.20
N ARG A 264 2.49 -13.70 -19.00
CA ARG A 264 2.99 -15.00 -18.55
C ARG A 264 4.45 -14.87 -18.13
N LEU A 265 4.78 -15.38 -16.95
CA LEU A 265 6.12 -15.28 -16.43
C LEU A 265 7.09 -16.23 -17.16
N GLN A 266 6.61 -17.39 -17.60
CA GLN A 266 7.38 -18.43 -18.27
C GLN A 266 6.73 -18.90 -19.58
N PRO A 267 7.50 -19.52 -20.52
CA PRO A 267 6.94 -20.22 -21.67
C PRO A 267 5.97 -21.36 -21.23
N ALA A 268 4.92 -21.57 -22.00
CA ALA A 268 3.84 -22.50 -21.66
C ALA A 268 4.30 -23.96 -21.38
N GLU A 269 5.41 -24.38 -21.96
CA GLU A 269 6.01 -25.72 -21.73
C GLU A 269 6.61 -25.90 -20.33
N HIS A 270 6.84 -24.81 -19.59
CA HIS A 270 7.51 -24.80 -18.28
C HIS A 270 6.69 -24.02 -17.24
N ASP A 271 5.41 -23.73 -17.50
CA ASP A 271 4.58 -22.89 -16.65
C ASP A 271 3.99 -23.67 -15.47
N ASP A 272 4.83 -23.86 -14.43
CA ASP A 272 4.40 -24.43 -13.14
C ASP A 272 3.59 -23.43 -12.28
N MET A 273 3.36 -22.19 -12.77
CA MET A 273 2.81 -21.07 -12.03
C MET A 273 1.53 -20.49 -12.66
N ASP A 274 0.74 -21.31 -13.35
CA ASP A 274 -0.54 -20.88 -13.92
C ASP A 274 -1.54 -20.57 -12.78
N THR A 275 -1.64 -19.28 -12.44
CA THR A 275 -2.53 -18.77 -11.38
C THR A 275 -3.97 -18.57 -11.84
N THR A 276 -4.26 -18.69 -13.13
CA THR A 276 -5.61 -18.46 -13.69
C THR A 276 -6.66 -19.45 -13.18
N LYS A 277 -6.25 -20.60 -12.67
CA LYS A 277 -7.15 -21.61 -12.09
C LYS A 277 -7.47 -21.37 -10.60
N GLU A 278 -6.65 -20.62 -9.89
CA GLU A 278 -6.77 -20.44 -8.44
C GLU A 278 -7.50 -19.12 -8.06
N GLU A 279 -7.47 -18.09 -8.90
CA GLU A 279 -8.25 -16.86 -8.67
C GLU A 279 -9.77 -17.10 -8.62
N VAL A 280 -10.28 -18.04 -9.41
CA VAL A 280 -11.71 -18.41 -9.40
C VAL A 280 -12.14 -19.07 -8.09
N ALA A 281 -11.23 -19.75 -7.39
CA ALA A 281 -11.54 -20.41 -6.12
C ALA A 281 -11.53 -19.43 -4.91
N SER A 282 -10.80 -18.33 -4.98
CA SER A 282 -10.74 -17.33 -3.90
C SER A 282 -11.93 -16.34 -3.93
N GLU A 283 -12.56 -16.14 -5.07
CA GLU A 283 -13.77 -15.29 -5.20
C GLU A 283 -15.06 -15.97 -4.75
N THR A 284 -15.08 -17.29 -4.60
CA THR A 284 -16.26 -18.08 -4.20
C THR A 284 -16.46 -18.21 -2.68
N GLY A 285 -15.73 -17.45 -1.86
CA GLY A 285 -15.96 -17.36 -0.43
C GLY A 285 -17.32 -16.71 -0.14
N GLY A 286 -18.28 -17.48 0.42
CA GLY A 286 -19.58 -16.97 0.87
C GLY A 286 -19.44 -15.79 1.85
N PRO A 287 -20.54 -15.15 2.26
CA PRO A 287 -20.52 -13.99 3.14
C PRO A 287 -19.75 -14.34 4.43
N MET A 288 -18.67 -13.58 4.68
CA MET A 288 -17.80 -13.85 5.82
C MET A 288 -18.49 -13.41 7.11
N ASP A 289 -18.51 -14.29 8.10
CA ASP A 289 -19.05 -13.98 9.40
C ASP A 289 -18.21 -12.91 10.13
N GLY A 290 -18.88 -11.92 10.70
CA GLY A 290 -18.25 -10.83 11.45
C GLY A 290 -17.39 -11.30 12.61
N SER A 291 -17.73 -12.44 13.24
CA SER A 291 -16.93 -13.04 14.30
C SER A 291 -15.55 -13.52 13.82
N THR A 292 -15.47 -14.06 12.61
CA THR A 292 -14.19 -14.50 11.99
C THR A 292 -13.29 -13.30 11.68
N VAL A 293 -13.86 -12.20 11.18
CA VAL A 293 -13.11 -10.95 10.94
C VAL A 293 -12.58 -10.36 12.25
N ALA A 294 -13.41 -10.35 13.30
CA ALA A 294 -12.99 -9.90 14.63
C ALA A 294 -11.88 -10.79 15.22
N ALA A 295 -11.99 -12.10 15.10
CA ALA A 295 -10.97 -13.04 15.55
C ALA A 295 -9.65 -12.85 14.78
N ALA A 296 -9.69 -12.64 13.47
CA ALA A 296 -8.51 -12.37 12.66
C ALA A 296 -7.82 -11.05 13.05
N ARG A 297 -8.59 -10.01 13.40
CA ARG A 297 -8.06 -8.76 13.94
C ARG A 297 -7.36 -8.97 15.29
N LEU A 298 -7.97 -9.76 16.18
CA LEU A 298 -7.35 -10.12 17.46
C LEU A 298 -6.06 -10.93 17.25
N ALA A 299 -6.02 -11.85 16.28
CA ALA A 299 -4.81 -12.57 15.93
C ALA A 299 -3.69 -11.61 15.45
N ALA A 300 -4.02 -10.58 14.66
CA ALA A 300 -3.06 -9.56 14.25
C ALA A 300 -2.51 -8.78 15.46
N ILE A 301 -3.37 -8.38 16.38
CA ILE A 301 -2.97 -7.71 17.63
C ILE A 301 -2.11 -8.64 18.49
N THR A 302 -2.45 -9.93 18.58
CA THR A 302 -1.66 -10.93 19.33
C THR A 302 -0.25 -11.05 18.76
N LEU A 303 -0.10 -11.14 17.44
CA LEU A 303 1.21 -11.19 16.79
C LEU A 303 2.01 -9.90 17.02
N TYR A 304 1.34 -8.74 17.03
CA TYR A 304 1.98 -7.47 17.38
C TYR A 304 2.47 -7.49 18.85
N LEU A 305 1.66 -7.91 19.80
CA LEU A 305 2.05 -7.97 21.21
C LEU A 305 3.19 -8.97 21.44
N LEU A 306 3.20 -10.09 20.71
CA LEU A 306 4.34 -11.01 20.69
C LEU A 306 5.58 -10.32 20.12
N GLY A 307 5.44 -9.49 19.08
CA GLY A 307 6.51 -8.66 18.55
C GLY A 307 7.07 -7.68 19.58
N VAL A 308 6.21 -7.04 20.36
CA VAL A 308 6.61 -6.15 21.48
C VAL A 308 7.37 -6.95 22.55
N MET A 309 6.92 -8.17 22.85
CA MET A 309 7.63 -9.05 23.79
C MET A 309 9.00 -9.46 23.25
N CYS A 310 9.10 -9.82 21.97
CA CYS A 310 10.38 -10.11 21.31
C CYS A 310 11.32 -8.89 21.34
N HIS A 311 10.79 -7.68 21.18
CA HIS A 311 11.60 -6.46 21.34
C HIS A 311 12.22 -6.35 22.73
N ARG A 312 11.46 -6.61 23.76
CA ARG A 312 11.96 -6.57 25.16
C ARG A 312 13.01 -7.66 25.46
N LEU A 313 12.87 -8.84 24.84
CA LEU A 313 13.74 -9.99 25.11
C LEU A 313 15.00 -10.00 24.24
N PHE A 314 14.89 -9.59 22.98
CA PHE A 314 15.93 -9.76 21.96
C PHE A 314 16.40 -8.43 21.35
N GLY A 315 15.78 -7.31 21.68
CA GLY A 315 16.09 -6.00 21.08
C GLY A 315 15.63 -5.82 19.64
N LEU A 316 14.86 -6.77 19.09
CA LEU A 316 14.33 -6.65 17.72
C LEU A 316 13.13 -5.69 17.69
N PRO A 317 13.07 -4.71 16.76
CA PRO A 317 11.91 -3.84 16.64
C PRO A 317 10.60 -4.62 16.50
N ALA A 318 9.57 -4.21 17.23
CA ALA A 318 8.31 -4.94 17.32
C ALA A 318 7.64 -5.21 15.95
N PRO A 319 7.63 -4.28 14.98
CA PRO A 319 7.09 -4.55 13.63
C PRO A 319 7.85 -5.66 12.89
N VAL A 320 9.18 -5.72 13.06
CA VAL A 320 10.05 -6.75 12.44
C VAL A 320 9.74 -8.12 13.02
N ALA A 321 9.72 -8.24 14.34
CA ALA A 321 9.41 -9.50 15.01
C ALA A 321 8.00 -9.99 14.66
N MET A 322 7.00 -9.12 14.67
CA MET A 322 5.62 -9.41 14.27
C MET A 322 5.56 -9.97 12.84
N LEU A 323 6.30 -9.37 11.92
CA LEU A 323 6.36 -9.77 10.52
C LEU A 323 6.92 -11.19 10.38
N PHE A 324 8.04 -11.50 11.03
CA PHE A 324 8.60 -12.85 11.05
C PHE A 324 7.60 -13.87 11.60
N LEU A 325 6.92 -13.54 12.68
CA LEU A 325 5.90 -14.42 13.28
C LEU A 325 4.72 -14.63 12.31
N ALA A 326 4.27 -13.60 11.59
CA ALA A 326 3.20 -13.72 10.61
C ALA A 326 3.59 -14.61 9.42
N VAL A 327 4.81 -14.45 8.89
CA VAL A 327 5.35 -15.30 7.82
C VAL A 327 5.49 -16.74 8.30
N LEU A 328 6.05 -16.96 9.48
CA LEU A 328 6.18 -18.30 10.07
C LEU A 328 4.82 -18.97 10.25
N ALA A 329 3.84 -18.25 10.79
CA ALA A 329 2.47 -18.75 10.96
C ALA A 329 1.82 -19.12 9.62
N LYS A 330 2.07 -18.35 8.56
CA LYS A 330 1.59 -18.64 7.21
C LYS A 330 2.27 -19.88 6.61
N LEU A 331 3.59 -19.97 6.67
CA LEU A 331 4.36 -21.09 6.11
C LEU A 331 4.06 -22.42 6.80
N THR A 332 3.94 -22.41 8.14
CA THR A 332 3.62 -23.59 8.94
C THR A 332 2.14 -23.97 8.92
N SER A 333 1.30 -23.18 8.22
CA SER A 333 -0.18 -23.35 8.23
C SER A 333 -0.78 -23.33 9.64
N ALA A 334 -0.17 -22.59 10.57
CA ALA A 334 -0.62 -22.47 11.96
C ALA A 334 -1.96 -21.72 12.10
N VAL A 335 -2.37 -20.98 11.05
CA VAL A 335 -3.63 -20.21 11.01
C VAL A 335 -4.60 -20.90 10.06
N SER A 336 -5.84 -21.11 10.50
CA SER A 336 -6.88 -21.75 9.68
C SER A 336 -7.23 -20.93 8.42
N PRO A 337 -7.66 -21.57 7.31
CA PRO A 337 -8.05 -20.85 6.10
C PRO A 337 -9.12 -19.78 6.35
N HIS A 338 -10.10 -20.03 7.21
CA HIS A 338 -11.11 -19.02 7.57
C HIS A 338 -10.50 -17.79 8.25
N LEU A 339 -9.58 -17.96 9.19
CA LEU A 339 -8.87 -16.86 9.83
C LEU A 339 -7.96 -16.10 8.85
N GLN A 340 -7.37 -16.80 7.87
CA GLN A 340 -6.58 -16.17 6.81
C GLN A 340 -7.44 -15.28 5.92
N GLN A 341 -8.63 -15.73 5.52
CA GLN A 341 -9.61 -14.92 4.78
C GLN A 341 -10.08 -13.72 5.61
N GLY A 342 -10.38 -13.93 6.92
CA GLY A 342 -10.68 -12.85 7.85
C GLY A 342 -9.54 -11.83 7.94
N GLY A 343 -8.29 -12.27 7.94
CA GLY A 343 -7.09 -11.41 7.89
C GLY A 343 -7.04 -10.56 6.62
N PHE A 344 -7.38 -11.13 5.47
CA PHE A 344 -7.47 -10.37 4.22
C PHE A 344 -8.57 -9.29 4.25
N VAL A 345 -9.73 -9.58 4.83
CA VAL A 345 -10.81 -8.59 5.03
C VAL A 345 -10.34 -7.45 5.95
N VAL A 346 -9.65 -7.78 7.05
CA VAL A 346 -9.05 -6.78 7.96
C VAL A 346 -8.04 -5.91 7.21
N TYR A 347 -7.13 -6.52 6.44
CA TYR A 347 -6.19 -5.79 5.60
C TYR A 347 -6.90 -4.84 4.64
N LYS A 348 -7.89 -5.34 3.89
CA LYS A 348 -8.66 -4.55 2.92
C LYS A 348 -9.38 -3.37 3.57
N PHE A 349 -9.98 -3.60 4.74
CA PHE A 349 -10.63 -2.54 5.52
C PHE A 349 -9.63 -1.46 5.94
N PHE A 350 -8.52 -1.82 6.58
CA PHE A 350 -7.51 -0.85 7.04
C PHE A 350 -6.85 -0.12 5.88
N SER A 351 -6.53 -0.83 4.81
CA SER A 351 -5.96 -0.24 3.59
C SER A 351 -6.90 0.79 2.94
N THR A 352 -8.20 0.52 2.91
CA THR A 352 -9.18 1.37 2.22
C THR A 352 -9.70 2.49 3.11
N ALA A 353 -10.06 2.17 4.37
CA ALA A 353 -10.79 3.10 5.24
C ALA A 353 -9.87 3.91 6.17
N VAL A 354 -8.69 3.37 6.51
CA VAL A 354 -7.85 3.94 7.58
C VAL A 354 -6.58 4.61 7.04
N THR A 355 -6.07 4.20 5.88
CA THR A 355 -4.78 4.72 5.35
C THR A 355 -4.78 6.25 5.20
N TYR A 356 -5.75 6.83 4.51
CA TYR A 356 -5.76 8.29 4.28
C TYR A 356 -6.01 9.10 5.56
N PRO A 357 -6.96 8.74 6.45
CA PRO A 357 -7.09 9.35 7.77
C PRO A 357 -5.79 9.31 8.59
N LEU A 358 -5.11 8.17 8.59
CA LEU A 358 -3.84 8.02 9.30
C LEU A 358 -2.73 8.88 8.68
N LEU A 359 -2.62 8.93 7.35
CA LEU A 359 -1.65 9.80 6.68
C LEU A 359 -1.91 11.27 6.95
N PHE A 360 -3.18 11.69 7.07
CA PHE A 360 -3.54 13.05 7.50
C PHE A 360 -3.06 13.32 8.92
N ALA A 361 -3.30 12.39 9.85
CA ALA A 361 -2.82 12.50 11.23
C ALA A 361 -1.28 12.60 11.30
N ILE A 362 -0.56 11.76 10.54
CA ILE A 362 0.90 11.78 10.42
C ILE A 362 1.38 13.12 9.84
N GLY A 363 0.70 13.62 8.80
CA GLY A 363 1.01 14.91 8.18
C GLY A 363 0.93 16.07 9.15
N VAL A 364 -0.12 16.11 10.00
CA VAL A 364 -0.30 17.16 11.01
C VAL A 364 0.68 17.01 12.17
N SER A 365 0.85 15.76 12.68
CA SER A 365 1.46 15.54 13.99
C SER A 365 2.95 15.17 13.94
N LEU A 366 3.39 14.54 12.85
CA LEU A 366 4.71 13.92 12.79
C LEU A 366 5.59 14.41 11.65
N THR A 367 5.06 15.09 10.63
CA THR A 367 5.79 15.33 9.39
C THR A 367 6.14 16.81 9.22
N PRO A 368 7.38 17.24 9.45
CA PRO A 368 7.81 18.62 9.23
C PRO A 368 7.83 18.96 7.73
N TRP A 369 7.12 20.04 7.35
CA TRP A 369 6.99 20.50 5.97
C TRP A 369 8.32 20.87 5.30
N ASP A 370 9.19 21.55 6.03
CA ASP A 370 10.51 21.95 5.56
C ASP A 370 11.38 20.74 5.16
N LYS A 371 11.35 19.66 5.94
CA LYS A 371 12.07 18.42 5.63
C LYS A 371 11.49 17.67 4.44
N LEU A 372 10.16 17.68 4.30
CA LEU A 372 9.50 17.10 3.12
C LEU A 372 9.96 17.77 1.83
N ILE A 373 9.95 19.11 1.80
CA ILE A 373 10.36 19.88 0.61
C ILE A 373 11.85 19.69 0.32
N ALA A 374 12.70 19.66 1.35
CA ALA A 374 14.13 19.46 1.19
C ALA A 374 14.51 18.15 0.51
N ALA A 375 13.66 17.12 0.60
CA ALA A 375 13.89 15.84 -0.06
C ALA A 375 13.72 15.87 -1.60
N PHE A 376 13.02 16.89 -2.13
CA PHE A 376 12.86 17.09 -3.59
C PHE A 376 14.03 17.88 -4.17
N ASN A 377 15.16 17.21 -4.36
CA ASN A 377 16.35 17.79 -4.98
C ASN A 377 16.87 16.92 -6.13
N ILE A 378 17.66 17.50 -7.04
CA ILE A 378 18.18 16.81 -8.25
C ILE A 378 19.02 15.57 -7.91
N PRO A 379 19.96 15.60 -6.95
CA PRO A 379 20.70 14.40 -6.55
C PRO A 379 19.80 13.25 -6.11
N ASN A 380 18.78 13.50 -5.29
CA ASN A 380 17.80 12.48 -4.89
C ASN A 380 17.08 11.89 -6.12
N MET A 381 16.61 12.75 -7.03
CA MET A 381 15.89 12.30 -8.24
C MET A 381 16.74 11.38 -9.11
N ILE A 382 17.98 11.73 -9.37
CA ILE A 382 18.91 10.90 -10.18
C ILE A 382 19.21 9.59 -9.46
N THR A 383 19.42 9.62 -8.14
CA THR A 383 19.65 8.42 -7.32
C THR A 383 18.44 7.48 -7.36
N ILE A 384 17.23 8.01 -7.23
CA ILE A 384 15.98 7.24 -7.29
C ILE A 384 15.83 6.56 -8.66
N VAL A 385 15.98 7.33 -9.74
CA VAL A 385 15.85 6.79 -11.11
C VAL A 385 16.90 5.71 -11.36
N SER A 386 18.16 5.93 -10.99
CA SER A 386 19.22 4.94 -11.17
C SER A 386 18.96 3.65 -10.35
N THR A 387 18.43 3.79 -9.16
CA THR A 387 18.04 2.65 -8.29
C THR A 387 16.95 1.80 -8.96
N VAL A 388 15.87 2.41 -9.42
CA VAL A 388 14.75 1.69 -10.05
C VAL A 388 15.17 1.08 -11.39
N VAL A 389 15.92 1.81 -12.22
CA VAL A 389 16.46 1.28 -13.49
C VAL A 389 17.34 0.05 -13.23
N THR A 390 18.22 0.11 -12.24
CA THR A 390 19.08 -1.03 -11.88
C THR A 390 18.29 -2.21 -11.39
N LEU A 391 17.28 -1.98 -10.54
CA LEU A 391 16.38 -3.02 -10.04
C LEU A 391 15.67 -3.75 -11.19
N MET A 392 15.14 -3.01 -12.15
CA MET A 392 14.43 -3.55 -13.32
C MET A 392 15.40 -4.27 -14.29
N ALA A 393 16.55 -3.66 -14.59
CA ALA A 393 17.53 -4.23 -15.50
C ALA A 393 18.11 -5.55 -14.95
N THR A 394 18.41 -5.60 -13.66
CA THR A 394 18.86 -6.83 -12.98
C THR A 394 17.76 -7.88 -12.99
N GLY A 395 16.51 -7.48 -12.72
CA GLY A 395 15.34 -8.36 -12.81
C GLY A 395 15.18 -8.98 -14.20
N ALA A 396 15.32 -8.18 -15.25
CA ALA A 396 15.29 -8.67 -16.64
C ALA A 396 16.41 -9.68 -16.93
N LEU A 397 17.65 -9.36 -16.53
CA LEU A 397 18.82 -10.20 -16.78
C LEU A 397 18.71 -11.54 -16.04
N VAL A 398 18.46 -11.49 -14.74
CA VAL A 398 18.37 -12.69 -13.90
C VAL A 398 17.14 -13.52 -14.28
N GLY A 399 16.01 -12.87 -14.55
CA GLY A 399 14.81 -13.55 -15.03
C GLY A 399 15.05 -14.35 -16.31
N ARG A 400 15.76 -13.75 -17.27
CA ARG A 400 16.15 -14.43 -18.50
C ARG A 400 17.05 -15.65 -18.24
N LEU A 401 17.99 -15.54 -17.30
CA LEU A 401 18.86 -16.67 -16.91
C LEU A 401 18.08 -17.82 -16.26
N LEU A 402 16.96 -17.51 -15.62
CA LEU A 402 16.06 -18.49 -14.99
C LEU A 402 14.95 -19.01 -15.93
N GLY A 403 15.02 -18.70 -17.23
CA GLY A 403 14.04 -19.14 -18.24
C GLY A 403 12.72 -18.37 -18.17
N MET A 404 12.68 -17.18 -17.55
CA MET A 404 11.52 -16.30 -17.53
C MET A 404 11.60 -15.26 -18.64
N TYR A 405 10.46 -14.70 -19.01
CA TYR A 405 10.42 -13.57 -19.92
C TYR A 405 11.04 -12.32 -19.26
N PRO A 406 12.05 -11.69 -19.92
CA PRO A 406 12.80 -10.57 -19.32
C PRO A 406 11.93 -9.39 -18.92
N ILE A 407 10.93 -9.03 -19.74
CA ILE A 407 10.08 -7.88 -19.49
C ILE A 407 9.19 -8.13 -18.27
N GLU A 408 8.57 -9.30 -18.16
CA GLU A 408 7.73 -9.67 -17.02
C GLU A 408 8.55 -9.69 -15.72
N SER A 409 9.74 -10.28 -15.75
CA SER A 409 10.63 -10.30 -14.58
C SER A 409 11.07 -8.88 -14.18
N ALA A 410 11.38 -8.00 -15.14
CA ALA A 410 11.70 -6.60 -14.87
C ALA A 410 10.52 -5.86 -14.22
N ILE A 411 9.28 -6.09 -14.71
CA ILE A 411 8.07 -5.45 -14.18
C ILE A 411 7.78 -5.94 -12.75
N ILE A 412 7.95 -7.23 -12.46
CA ILE A 412 7.81 -7.76 -11.10
C ILE A 412 8.84 -7.12 -10.17
N ASN A 413 10.10 -6.99 -10.62
CA ASN A 413 11.12 -6.29 -9.84
C ASN A 413 10.78 -4.81 -9.64
N ALA A 414 10.18 -4.14 -10.64
CA ALA A 414 9.68 -2.77 -10.49
C ALA A 414 8.63 -2.65 -9.39
N CYS A 415 7.75 -3.65 -9.23
CA CYS A 415 6.76 -3.67 -8.15
C CYS A 415 7.39 -3.63 -6.75
N HIS A 416 8.62 -4.10 -6.59
CA HIS A 416 9.37 -3.97 -5.33
C HIS A 416 9.60 -2.50 -4.91
N SER A 417 9.63 -1.57 -5.86
CA SER A 417 9.64 -0.13 -5.61
C SER A 417 8.23 0.49 -5.60
N GLY A 418 7.18 -0.33 -5.61
CA GLY A 418 5.79 0.10 -5.59
C GLY A 418 5.33 0.62 -4.22
N GLN A 419 4.13 1.21 -4.19
CA GLN A 419 3.50 1.73 -2.97
C GLN A 419 2.50 0.73 -2.36
N GLY A 420 2.90 -0.53 -2.21
CA GLY A 420 1.97 -1.59 -1.80
C GLY A 420 0.97 -1.94 -2.92
N GLY A 421 -0.16 -2.54 -2.57
CA GLY A 421 -1.12 -3.05 -3.56
C GLY A 421 -1.62 -2.03 -4.58
N THR A 422 -1.75 -0.75 -4.21
CA THR A 422 -2.17 0.32 -5.15
C THR A 422 -1.06 0.69 -6.13
N GLY A 423 0.19 0.66 -5.70
CA GLY A 423 1.36 0.87 -6.55
C GLY A 423 1.54 -0.27 -7.55
N ASP A 424 1.36 -1.51 -7.10
CA ASP A 424 1.42 -2.70 -7.96
C ASP A 424 0.37 -2.61 -9.07
N VAL A 425 -0.88 -2.25 -8.72
CA VAL A 425 -1.95 -2.03 -9.73
C VAL A 425 -1.53 -0.96 -10.74
N ALA A 426 -0.95 0.15 -10.30
CA ALA A 426 -0.54 1.22 -11.20
C ALA A 426 0.59 0.79 -12.14
N ILE A 427 1.62 0.10 -11.62
CA ILE A 427 2.75 -0.43 -12.39
C ILE A 427 2.26 -1.46 -13.42
N LEU A 428 1.45 -2.43 -12.99
CA LEU A 428 0.94 -3.49 -13.85
C LEU A 428 -0.07 -2.98 -14.89
N THR A 429 -0.86 -1.95 -14.54
CA THR A 429 -1.75 -1.28 -15.50
C THR A 429 -0.95 -0.55 -16.57
N ALA A 430 0.09 0.20 -16.19
CA ALA A 430 0.98 0.88 -17.14
C ALA A 430 1.68 -0.12 -18.07
N ALA A 431 2.05 -1.27 -17.53
CA ALA A 431 2.66 -2.37 -18.27
C ALA A 431 1.65 -3.18 -19.10
N ASN A 432 0.34 -3.03 -18.88
CA ASN A 432 -0.72 -3.89 -19.42
C ASN A 432 -0.48 -5.39 -19.08
N ARG A 433 -0.18 -5.68 -17.81
CA ARG A 433 0.23 -7.01 -17.30
C ARG A 433 -0.41 -7.34 -15.94
N MET A 434 -1.72 -7.07 -15.80
CA MET A 434 -2.46 -7.31 -14.54
C MET A 434 -2.41 -8.76 -14.07
N GLN A 435 -2.20 -9.72 -14.96
CA GLN A 435 -2.03 -11.15 -14.65
C GLN A 435 -0.82 -11.42 -13.73
N LEU A 436 0.15 -10.50 -13.69
CA LEU A 436 1.30 -10.60 -12.79
C LEU A 436 1.00 -10.15 -11.34
N MET A 437 -0.22 -9.75 -11.02
CA MET A 437 -0.59 -9.21 -9.71
C MET A 437 -0.22 -10.11 -8.53
N PRO A 438 -0.43 -11.44 -8.55
CA PRO A 438 -0.02 -12.31 -7.45
C PRO A 438 1.49 -12.26 -7.18
N PHE A 439 2.30 -12.20 -8.24
CA PHE A 439 3.75 -12.14 -8.17
C PHE A 439 4.26 -10.76 -7.74
N ALA A 440 3.61 -9.70 -8.21
CA ALA A 440 3.87 -8.33 -7.77
C ALA A 440 3.67 -8.18 -6.26
N GLN A 441 2.60 -8.77 -5.72
CA GLN A 441 2.35 -8.74 -4.28
C GLN A 441 3.41 -9.48 -3.46
N ILE A 442 4.00 -10.57 -3.98
CA ILE A 442 5.14 -11.23 -3.34
C ILE A 442 6.34 -10.28 -3.29
N ALA A 443 6.67 -9.64 -4.43
CA ALA A 443 7.78 -8.71 -4.50
C ALA A 443 7.62 -7.54 -3.53
N THR A 444 6.44 -6.92 -3.50
CA THR A 444 6.17 -5.73 -2.69
C THR A 444 6.06 -6.08 -1.21
N ARG A 445 5.25 -7.08 -0.84
CA ARG A 445 4.95 -7.39 0.57
C ARG A 445 6.07 -8.16 1.24
N ILE A 446 6.51 -9.27 0.64
CA ILE A 446 7.54 -10.12 1.24
C ILE A 446 8.91 -9.53 0.99
N GLY A 447 9.21 -9.12 -0.24
CA GLY A 447 10.45 -8.44 -0.57
C GLY A 447 10.62 -7.17 0.25
N GLY A 448 9.60 -6.32 0.32
CA GLY A 448 9.57 -5.11 1.14
C GLY A 448 9.79 -5.40 2.62
N ALA A 449 9.12 -6.39 3.13
CA ALA A 449 9.24 -6.86 4.51
C ALA A 449 10.66 -7.34 4.86
N ILE A 450 11.26 -8.13 3.98
CA ILE A 450 12.66 -8.59 4.14
C ILE A 450 13.61 -7.40 4.07
N THR A 451 13.38 -6.47 3.14
CA THR A 451 14.21 -5.26 3.03
C THR A 451 14.13 -4.41 4.30
N VAL A 452 12.93 -4.10 4.78
CA VAL A 452 12.73 -3.33 6.05
C VAL A 452 13.47 -4.00 7.19
N THR A 453 13.32 -5.32 7.33
CA THR A 453 13.98 -6.09 8.39
C THR A 453 15.50 -6.05 8.27
N ALA A 454 16.02 -6.34 7.07
CA ALA A 454 17.47 -6.37 6.83
C ALA A 454 18.09 -4.99 7.11
N VAL A 455 17.43 -3.93 6.64
CA VAL A 455 17.91 -2.55 6.80
C VAL A 455 17.95 -2.12 8.26
N ILE A 456 16.90 -2.43 9.03
CA ILE A 456 16.86 -2.11 10.46
C ILE A 456 17.97 -2.87 11.21
N ILE A 457 18.18 -4.16 10.89
CA ILE A 457 19.26 -4.95 11.49
C ILE A 457 20.64 -4.38 11.10
N ILE A 458 20.85 -4.02 9.83
CA ILE A 458 22.13 -3.44 9.38
C ILE A 458 22.38 -2.11 10.08
N LEU A 459 21.38 -1.22 10.12
CA LEU A 459 21.50 0.08 10.77
C LEU A 459 21.82 -0.06 12.26
N SER A 460 21.15 -0.99 12.96
CA SER A 460 21.40 -1.24 14.40
C SER A 460 22.80 -1.78 14.72
N ARG A 461 23.53 -2.29 13.72
CA ARG A 461 24.91 -2.76 13.88
C ARG A 461 25.98 -1.71 13.59
N ILE A 462 25.59 -0.64 12.90
CA ILE A 462 26.51 0.42 12.43
C ILE A 462 26.36 1.68 13.30
N SER A 463 25.18 1.88 13.87
CA SER A 463 24.89 2.96 14.84
C SER A 463 25.31 2.57 16.24
#